data_fb4d89ee2123c6d9aeae0fe2980450ee
#
_entry.id   fb4d89ee2123c6d9aeae0fe2980450ee
#
_cell.length_a   1.000
_cell.length_b   1.000
_cell.length_c   1.000
_cell.angle_alpha   90.00
_cell.angle_beta   90.00
_cell.angle_gamma   90.00
#
_symmetry.space_group_name_H-M   'P 1'
#
loop_
_entity.id
_entity.type
_entity.pdbx_description
1 polymer ?
#
loop_
_entity_poly.entity_id
_entity_poly.type
_entity_poly.pdbx_seq_one_letter_code
_entity_poly.pdbx_strand_id
1 'polypeptide(L)'
;MKKSKLISLTGGLGNQLFQYAAALYESNSLTVSLVSSLGIPRTSQSGRAEIYSFGINEPEFSARASWLTRKVAGYLLRQGLYRKRVENLRIFRATTFLAGEIILSIHFRQKINLVIGDGVGYSELRKPKGGQLLIGYFQTFRWASSPPVLEKLQSLELVDESTEFREYLELARVEKPLVVHVRLGDYKNEDHFGILTKTYYSTAIQTQLESKKYGSIWLFSDELEDAQQLLPKDLDIEVRCIHEVEDSAAATLQVMRLGHGYVIANSTFSWWGAFLSLRKDARVIAPSPWFRNSPEPAQLIPLDWTRCDAGW
;
A
#
# COMPACT_ATOMS: atom_id res chain seq x y z
N MET A 1 16.56 -7.75 26.21
CA MET A 1 15.38 -7.46 25.36
C MET A 1 15.83 -7.37 23.91
N LYS A 2 15.28 -8.16 22.98
CA LYS A 2 15.52 -7.98 21.54
C LYS A 2 14.99 -6.58 21.17
N LYS A 3 15.82 -5.77 20.53
CA LYS A 3 15.42 -4.43 20.09
C LYS A 3 14.42 -4.61 18.94
N SER A 4 13.16 -4.23 19.16
CA SER A 4 12.16 -4.22 18.09
C SER A 4 12.48 -3.15 17.05
N LYS A 5 12.15 -3.41 15.80
CA LYS A 5 12.14 -2.38 14.75
C LYS A 5 10.89 -1.54 14.91
N LEU A 6 11.04 -0.24 14.74
CA LEU A 6 9.91 0.71 14.74
C LEU A 6 9.62 1.14 13.32
N ILE A 7 8.37 1.28 12.95
CA ILE A 7 7.94 1.84 11.67
C ILE A 7 6.91 2.94 11.88
N SER A 8 7.17 4.13 11.32
CA SER A 8 6.19 5.21 11.29
C SER A 8 5.13 4.95 10.23
N LEU A 9 3.88 4.80 10.66
CA LEU A 9 2.76 4.62 9.75
C LEU A 9 2.26 5.96 9.19
N THR A 10 1.91 5.98 7.89
CA THR A 10 1.31 7.14 7.24
C THR A 10 0.49 6.71 6.02
N GLY A 11 -0.54 7.50 5.67
CA GLY A 11 -1.42 7.23 4.54
C GLY A 11 -2.45 6.12 4.81
N GLY A 12 -3.14 5.67 3.77
CA GLY A 12 -4.14 4.61 3.83
C GLY A 12 -3.54 3.21 3.94
N LEU A 13 -4.40 2.21 4.05
CA LEU A 13 -4.06 0.81 4.30
C LEU A 13 -2.97 0.27 3.38
N GLY A 14 -3.03 0.56 2.07
CA GLY A 14 -2.01 0.09 1.13
C GLY A 14 -0.60 0.61 1.45
N ASN A 15 -0.48 1.87 1.90
CA ASN A 15 0.81 2.42 2.36
C ASN A 15 1.24 1.77 3.68
N GLN A 16 0.31 1.57 4.60
CA GLN A 16 0.59 0.94 5.90
C GLN A 16 1.10 -0.49 5.73
N LEU A 17 0.56 -1.26 4.77
CA LEU A 17 1.03 -2.60 4.43
C LEU A 17 2.46 -2.59 3.85
N PHE A 18 2.81 -1.65 2.98
CA PHE A 18 4.20 -1.51 2.49
C PHE A 18 5.17 -1.16 3.61
N GLN A 19 4.77 -0.26 4.50
CA GLN A 19 5.56 0.11 5.67
C GLN A 19 5.76 -1.08 6.61
N TYR A 20 4.71 -1.85 6.84
CA TYR A 20 4.77 -3.07 7.64
C TYR A 20 5.68 -4.13 7.01
N ALA A 21 5.55 -4.39 5.71
CA ALA A 21 6.41 -5.31 4.97
C ALA A 21 7.90 -4.93 5.06
N ALA A 22 8.21 -3.63 4.91
CA ALA A 22 9.59 -3.14 5.07
C ALA A 22 10.13 -3.37 6.48
N ALA A 23 9.33 -3.11 7.51
CA ALA A 23 9.73 -3.33 8.89
C ALA A 23 9.93 -4.81 9.22
N LEU A 24 9.06 -5.69 8.73
CA LEU A 24 9.21 -7.13 8.85
C LEU A 24 10.50 -7.63 8.17
N TYR A 25 10.76 -7.17 6.94
CA TYR A 25 11.96 -7.52 6.20
C TYR A 25 13.24 -7.09 6.93
N GLU A 26 13.26 -5.89 7.50
CA GLU A 26 14.39 -5.36 8.26
C GLU A 26 14.51 -5.97 9.68
N SER A 27 13.47 -6.64 10.15
CA SER A 27 13.45 -7.33 11.44
C SER A 27 13.81 -8.79 11.28
N ASN A 28 15.03 -9.18 11.62
CA ASN A 28 15.44 -10.59 11.57
C ASN A 28 14.57 -11.54 12.42
N SER A 29 13.74 -11.00 13.32
CA SER A 29 12.82 -11.75 14.19
C SER A 29 11.37 -11.64 13.76
N LEU A 30 11.08 -10.96 12.66
CA LEU A 30 9.73 -10.63 12.20
C LEU A 30 8.86 -9.94 13.27
N THR A 31 9.49 -9.34 14.29
CA THR A 31 8.82 -8.58 15.33
C THR A 31 9.11 -7.10 15.14
N VAL A 32 8.05 -6.32 15.02
CA VAL A 32 8.11 -4.87 14.83
C VAL A 32 7.17 -4.18 15.80
N SER A 33 7.32 -2.86 15.94
CA SER A 33 6.36 -2.02 16.66
C SER A 33 5.89 -0.92 15.72
N LEU A 34 4.59 -0.72 15.63
CA LEU A 34 3.98 0.25 14.73
C LEU A 34 3.83 1.59 15.46
N VAL A 35 4.18 2.68 14.79
CA VAL A 35 4.16 4.03 15.35
C VAL A 35 3.16 4.87 14.58
N SER A 36 1.96 5.05 15.13
CA SER A 36 0.91 5.87 14.54
C SER A 36 1.05 7.35 14.86
N SER A 37 1.78 7.69 15.94
CA SER A 37 1.84 9.06 16.47
C SER A 37 2.74 10.02 15.68
N LEU A 38 3.65 9.53 14.86
CA LEU A 38 4.60 10.35 14.09
C LEU A 38 4.08 10.73 12.71
N GLY A 39 3.38 9.83 12.04
CA GLY A 39 2.78 10.04 10.73
C GLY A 39 1.32 10.49 10.81
N ILE A 40 0.65 10.39 9.68
CA ILE A 40 -0.80 10.63 9.55
C ILE A 40 -1.39 9.37 8.88
N PRO A 41 -1.46 8.24 9.61
CA PRO A 41 -2.13 7.05 9.08
C PRO A 41 -3.63 7.29 9.00
N ARG A 42 -4.29 6.76 7.97
CA ARG A 42 -5.74 6.63 7.97
C ARG A 42 -6.12 5.63 9.06
N THR A 43 -7.21 5.91 9.76
CA THR A 43 -7.67 5.10 10.89
C THR A 43 -9.00 4.43 10.56
N SER A 44 -9.21 3.24 11.12
CA SER A 44 -10.51 2.55 11.10
C SER A 44 -11.49 3.23 12.07
N GLN A 45 -12.72 2.75 12.10
CA GLN A 45 -13.75 3.22 13.05
C GLN A 45 -13.32 3.11 14.51
N SER A 46 -12.42 2.18 14.85
CA SER A 46 -11.83 2.06 16.20
C SER A 46 -10.85 3.18 16.56
N GLY A 47 -10.53 4.08 15.63
CA GLY A 47 -9.52 5.14 15.80
C GLY A 47 -8.06 4.66 15.75
N ARG A 48 -7.82 3.36 15.52
CA ARG A 48 -6.47 2.81 15.29
C ARG A 48 -6.14 2.82 13.79
N ALA A 49 -4.86 2.75 13.44
CA ALA A 49 -4.44 2.62 12.04
C ALA A 49 -5.14 1.43 11.37
N GLU A 50 -5.58 1.60 10.10
CA GLU A 50 -6.37 0.61 9.36
C GLU A 50 -5.76 -0.80 9.36
N ILE A 51 -4.44 -0.92 9.38
CA ILE A 51 -3.74 -2.21 9.39
C ILE A 51 -4.09 -3.07 10.61
N TYR A 52 -4.51 -2.48 11.73
CA TYR A 52 -4.92 -3.23 12.92
C TYR A 52 -6.24 -3.96 12.77
N SER A 53 -7.02 -3.68 11.75
CA SER A 53 -8.23 -4.43 11.41
C SER A 53 -7.93 -5.87 10.97
N PHE A 54 -6.65 -6.20 10.68
CA PHE A 54 -6.20 -7.55 10.40
C PHE A 54 -5.76 -8.36 11.63
N GLY A 55 -6.15 -7.99 12.82
CA GLY A 55 -5.83 -8.77 14.03
C GLY A 55 -4.32 -8.90 14.33
N ILE A 56 -3.50 -8.01 13.78
CA ILE A 56 -2.06 -8.03 14.05
C ILE A 56 -1.79 -7.72 15.53
N ASN A 57 -0.88 -8.50 16.14
CA ASN A 57 -0.53 -8.37 17.54
C ASN A 57 0.73 -7.54 17.80
N GLU A 58 1.21 -6.85 16.78
CA GLU A 58 2.38 -5.98 16.89
C GLU A 58 2.09 -4.81 17.84
N PRO A 59 3.02 -4.52 18.78
CA PRO A 59 2.83 -3.43 19.71
C PRO A 59 2.66 -2.08 18.98
N GLU A 60 1.63 -1.33 19.37
CA GLU A 60 1.48 0.05 18.93
C GLU A 60 2.19 0.99 19.90
N PHE A 61 3.07 1.82 19.36
CA PHE A 61 3.63 2.92 20.12
C PHE A 61 2.69 4.13 20.01
N SER A 62 1.81 4.26 21.00
CA SER A 62 0.73 5.27 21.01
C SER A 62 1.07 6.52 21.83
N ALA A 63 2.28 6.63 22.38
CA ALA A 63 2.68 7.84 23.13
C ALA A 63 2.47 9.07 22.24
N ARG A 64 1.65 10.02 22.72
CA ARG A 64 1.37 11.26 21.97
C ARG A 64 2.67 11.98 21.65
N ALA A 65 2.99 12.05 20.36
CA ALA A 65 4.12 12.83 19.89
C ALA A 65 3.81 14.32 20.06
N SER A 66 4.79 15.08 20.57
CA SER A 66 4.70 16.53 20.62
C SER A 66 4.56 17.11 19.20
N TRP A 67 4.07 18.33 19.10
CA TRP A 67 4.01 19.03 17.81
C TRP A 67 5.39 19.06 17.12
N LEU A 68 6.46 19.34 17.89
CA LEU A 68 7.84 19.36 17.39
C LEU A 68 8.26 18.00 16.85
N THR A 69 8.00 16.93 17.58
CA THR A 69 8.34 15.55 17.16
C THR A 69 7.66 15.18 15.84
N ARG A 70 6.37 15.50 15.69
CA ARG A 70 5.63 15.28 14.43
C ARG A 70 6.17 16.12 13.26
N LYS A 71 6.52 17.39 13.51
CA LYS A 71 7.13 18.26 12.48
C LYS A 71 8.47 17.71 12.01
N VAL A 72 9.30 17.21 12.95
CA VAL A 72 10.58 16.57 12.61
C VAL A 72 10.37 15.31 11.78
N ALA A 73 9.47 14.40 12.20
CA ALA A 73 9.18 13.19 11.44
C ALA A 73 8.64 13.50 10.03
N GLY A 74 7.70 14.43 9.89
CA GLY A 74 7.17 14.88 8.61
C GLY A 74 8.22 15.56 7.72
N TYR A 75 9.17 16.30 8.31
CA TYR A 75 10.30 16.86 7.59
C TYR A 75 11.23 15.75 7.07
N LEU A 76 11.58 14.78 7.90
CA LEU A 76 12.42 13.63 7.53
C LEU A 76 11.78 12.81 6.41
N LEU A 77 10.47 12.56 6.45
CA LEU A 77 9.72 11.89 5.39
C LEU A 77 9.87 12.65 4.06
N ARG A 78 9.66 13.96 4.07
CA ARG A 78 9.82 14.81 2.87
C ARG A 78 11.25 14.81 2.34
N GLN A 79 12.24 14.85 3.22
CA GLN A 79 13.65 14.75 2.80
C GLN A 79 13.96 13.41 2.11
N GLY A 80 13.35 12.31 2.56
CA GLY A 80 13.43 11.02 1.88
C GLY A 80 12.81 11.07 0.48
N LEU A 81 11.59 11.59 0.37
CA LEU A 81 10.85 11.66 -0.90
C LEU A 81 11.55 12.50 -1.98
N TYR A 82 12.19 13.61 -1.60
CA TYR A 82 12.79 14.56 -2.53
C TYR A 82 14.32 14.52 -2.55
N ARG A 83 14.93 13.43 -2.16
CA ARG A 83 16.39 13.29 -1.99
C ARG A 83 17.20 13.73 -3.22
N LYS A 84 16.77 13.37 -4.42
CA LYS A 84 17.48 13.74 -5.67
C LYS A 84 17.53 15.24 -5.95
N ARG A 85 16.64 16.04 -5.35
CA ARG A 85 16.64 17.52 -5.53
C ARG A 85 17.60 18.25 -4.59
N VAL A 86 18.21 17.58 -3.59
CA VAL A 86 18.95 18.23 -2.47
C VAL A 86 20.38 17.70 -2.36
N GLU A 87 20.95 17.11 -3.42
CA GLU A 87 22.31 16.53 -3.38
C GLU A 87 23.41 17.54 -2.98
N ASN A 88 23.22 18.82 -3.22
CA ASN A 88 24.22 19.87 -2.92
C ASN A 88 24.28 20.27 -1.43
N LEU A 89 23.48 19.68 -0.54
CA LEU A 89 23.40 20.07 0.87
C LEU A 89 23.77 18.92 1.83
N ARG A 90 24.83 18.15 1.53
CA ARG A 90 25.25 16.98 2.33
C ARG A 90 25.45 17.27 3.82
N ILE A 91 26.08 18.39 4.17
CA ILE A 91 26.35 18.77 5.56
C ILE A 91 25.05 19.14 6.28
N PHE A 92 24.20 19.95 5.66
CA PHE A 92 22.90 20.34 6.22
C PHE A 92 21.99 19.13 6.47
N ARG A 93 22.01 18.13 5.59
CA ARG A 93 21.30 16.87 5.78
C ARG A 93 21.83 16.09 6.97
N ALA A 94 23.16 15.94 7.09
CA ALA A 94 23.75 15.18 8.20
C ALA A 94 23.39 15.78 9.57
N THR A 95 23.43 17.11 9.69
CA THR A 95 23.05 17.81 10.92
C THR A 95 21.56 17.67 11.23
N THR A 96 20.70 17.75 10.21
CA THR A 96 19.24 17.59 10.39
C THR A 96 18.86 16.17 10.78
N PHE A 97 19.51 15.17 10.19
CA PHE A 97 19.31 13.77 10.56
C PHE A 97 19.73 13.52 12.01
N LEU A 98 20.91 14.02 12.40
CA LEU A 98 21.39 13.89 13.78
C LEU A 98 20.46 14.57 14.79
N ALA A 99 20.00 15.78 14.50
CA ALA A 99 19.01 16.46 15.32
C ALA A 99 17.69 15.68 15.41
N GLY A 100 17.24 15.11 14.29
CA GLY A 100 16.07 14.22 14.24
C GLY A 100 16.24 12.98 15.13
N GLU A 101 17.39 12.31 15.07
CA GLU A 101 17.71 11.16 15.91
C GLU A 101 17.70 11.52 17.40
N ILE A 102 18.25 12.67 17.77
CA ILE A 102 18.25 13.15 19.17
C ILE A 102 16.81 13.39 19.65
N ILE A 103 16.00 14.15 18.90
CA ILE A 103 14.62 14.49 19.28
C ILE A 103 13.77 13.21 19.39
N LEU A 104 13.89 12.30 18.43
CA LEU A 104 13.16 11.04 18.46
C LEU A 104 13.67 10.10 19.55
N SER A 105 14.97 10.09 19.84
CA SER A 105 15.52 9.31 20.98
C SER A 105 14.97 9.77 22.32
N ILE A 106 14.81 11.08 22.51
CA ILE A 106 14.18 11.63 23.72
C ILE A 106 12.71 11.21 23.79
N HIS A 107 11.97 11.33 22.66
CA HIS A 107 10.55 10.94 22.59
C HIS A 107 10.34 9.47 22.94
N PHE A 108 11.15 8.58 22.36
CA PHE A 108 11.05 7.13 22.59
C PHE A 108 11.77 6.65 23.84
N ARG A 109 12.47 7.53 24.55
CA ARG A 109 13.30 7.20 25.73
C ARG A 109 14.29 6.07 25.47
N GLN A 110 14.78 5.97 24.25
CA GLN A 110 15.79 5.00 23.81
C GLN A 110 16.57 5.56 22.63
N LYS A 111 17.81 5.08 22.46
CA LYS A 111 18.61 5.47 21.29
C LYS A 111 17.91 5.04 20.01
N ILE A 112 17.57 6.02 19.18
CA ILE A 112 16.98 5.83 17.85
C ILE A 112 18.05 6.09 16.80
N ASN A 113 18.25 5.13 15.89
CA ASN A 113 18.93 5.32 14.62
C ASN A 113 17.88 5.33 13.52
N LEU A 114 17.89 6.38 12.71
CA LEU A 114 16.91 6.58 11.65
C LEU A 114 17.26 5.78 10.41
N VAL A 115 16.24 5.23 9.78
CA VAL A 115 16.27 4.65 8.44
C VAL A 115 15.21 5.37 7.62
N ILE A 116 15.66 6.25 6.72
CA ILE A 116 14.77 7.03 5.87
C ILE A 116 14.72 6.38 4.49
N GLY A 117 13.50 6.11 4.01
CA GLY A 117 13.27 5.63 2.64
C GLY A 117 13.76 6.65 1.62
N ASP A 118 14.40 6.19 0.55
CA ASP A 118 14.89 7.03 -0.54
C ASP A 118 13.87 7.03 -1.69
N GLY A 119 13.11 8.08 -1.80
CA GLY A 119 11.95 8.13 -2.68
C GLY A 119 10.78 7.30 -2.17
N VAL A 120 9.95 6.84 -3.07
CA VAL A 120 8.74 6.05 -2.75
C VAL A 120 9.02 4.54 -2.78
N GLY A 121 9.86 4.08 -3.71
CA GLY A 121 10.12 2.68 -4.00
C GLY A 121 11.27 2.05 -3.22
N TYR A 122 11.91 1.07 -3.86
CA TYR A 122 13.03 0.35 -3.29
C TYR A 122 14.26 1.26 -3.10
N SER A 123 14.89 1.12 -1.95
CA SER A 123 16.21 1.66 -1.68
C SER A 123 16.99 0.69 -0.78
N GLU A 124 18.31 0.62 -0.95
CA GLU A 124 19.13 -0.11 0.01
C GLU A 124 19.10 0.59 1.37
N LEU A 125 18.57 -0.09 2.35
CA LEU A 125 18.52 0.44 3.71
C LEU A 125 19.88 0.21 4.38
N ARG A 126 20.52 1.29 4.84
CA ARG A 126 21.71 1.18 5.67
C ARG A 126 21.32 0.54 7.01
N LYS A 127 22.09 -0.47 7.44
CA LYS A 127 21.85 -1.19 8.71
C LYS A 127 22.67 -0.55 9.83
N PRO A 128 22.19 0.50 10.51
CA PRO A 128 22.88 1.06 11.65
C PRO A 128 22.84 0.10 12.84
N LYS A 129 23.87 0.10 13.67
CA LYS A 129 23.88 -0.64 14.93
C LYS A 129 22.97 0.06 15.94
N GLY A 130 21.96 -0.63 16.45
CA GLY A 130 21.08 -0.11 17.51
C GLY A 130 19.60 -0.13 17.16
N GLY A 131 18.78 0.58 17.92
CA GLY A 131 17.34 0.73 17.65
C GLY A 131 17.14 1.45 16.32
N GLN A 132 16.21 0.95 15.50
CA GLN A 132 15.91 1.52 14.18
C GLN A 132 14.48 1.99 14.13
N LEU A 133 14.28 3.22 13.66
CA LEU A 133 12.98 3.75 13.30
C LEU A 133 12.96 4.00 11.79
N LEU A 134 12.08 3.30 11.09
CA LEU A 134 11.87 3.44 9.66
C LEU A 134 10.86 4.56 9.41
N ILE A 135 11.19 5.48 8.49
CA ILE A 135 10.31 6.55 8.01
C ILE A 135 10.37 6.57 6.49
N GLY A 136 9.25 6.30 5.82
CA GLY A 136 9.17 6.25 4.35
C GLY A 136 7.90 5.56 3.87
N TYR A 137 7.72 5.48 2.55
CA TYR A 137 6.62 4.73 1.94
C TYR A 137 6.98 3.28 1.61
N PHE A 138 8.22 3.03 1.18
CA PHE A 138 8.76 1.68 0.96
C PHE A 138 7.97 0.83 -0.03
N GLN A 139 7.39 1.45 -1.06
CA GLN A 139 6.52 0.79 -2.04
C GLN A 139 7.35 -0.05 -3.02
N THR A 140 7.59 -1.29 -2.66
CA THR A 140 8.33 -2.24 -3.50
C THR A 140 7.90 -3.68 -3.26
N PHE A 141 7.84 -4.48 -4.33
CA PHE A 141 7.55 -5.90 -4.19
C PHE A 141 8.69 -6.69 -3.53
N ARG A 142 9.95 -6.22 -3.61
CA ARG A 142 11.11 -6.97 -3.10
C ARG A 142 11.04 -7.35 -1.64
N TRP A 143 10.56 -6.44 -0.80
CA TRP A 143 10.43 -6.75 0.62
C TRP A 143 9.18 -7.59 0.89
N ALA A 144 8.08 -7.27 0.22
CA ALA A 144 6.83 -8.00 0.36
C ALA A 144 6.93 -9.46 -0.11
N SER A 145 7.73 -9.74 -1.16
CA SER A 145 7.92 -11.09 -1.70
C SER A 145 8.98 -11.94 -0.97
N SER A 146 9.68 -11.37 0.02
CA SER A 146 10.58 -12.17 0.87
C SER A 146 9.78 -13.29 1.57
N PRO A 147 10.18 -14.59 1.46
CA PRO A 147 9.32 -15.68 1.91
C PRO A 147 8.74 -15.53 3.30
N PRO A 148 9.49 -15.21 4.36
CA PRO A 148 8.90 -15.08 5.69
C PRO A 148 7.99 -13.84 5.84
N VAL A 149 8.22 -12.78 5.05
CA VAL A 149 7.35 -11.59 5.03
C VAL A 149 6.07 -11.91 4.28
N LEU A 150 6.18 -12.56 3.12
CA LEU A 150 5.02 -12.95 2.32
C LEU A 150 4.09 -13.89 3.08
N GLU A 151 4.63 -14.89 3.77
CA GLU A 151 3.86 -15.81 4.62
C GLU A 151 3.08 -15.04 5.69
N LYS A 152 3.74 -14.11 6.39
CA LYS A 152 3.09 -13.27 7.40
C LYS A 152 1.99 -12.40 6.80
N LEU A 153 2.23 -11.81 5.63
CA LEU A 153 1.23 -10.96 4.95
C LEU A 153 0.05 -11.77 4.40
N GLN A 154 0.29 -12.98 3.89
CA GLN A 154 -0.76 -13.88 3.42
C GLN A 154 -1.65 -14.40 4.55
N SER A 155 -1.11 -14.54 5.76
CA SER A 155 -1.84 -14.95 6.96
C SER A 155 -2.64 -13.82 7.64
N LEU A 156 -2.69 -12.62 7.05
CA LEU A 156 -3.51 -11.53 7.58
C LEU A 156 -5.00 -11.87 7.39
N GLU A 157 -5.71 -11.95 8.50
CA GLU A 157 -7.14 -12.22 8.58
C GLU A 157 -7.84 -11.05 9.29
N LEU A 158 -9.11 -10.83 8.99
CA LEU A 158 -9.92 -9.85 9.71
C LEU A 158 -10.10 -10.28 11.17
N VAL A 159 -10.17 -9.31 12.07
CA VAL A 159 -10.48 -9.56 13.49
C VAL A 159 -11.85 -10.23 13.62
N ASP A 160 -12.81 -9.71 12.85
CA ASP A 160 -14.18 -10.22 12.80
C ASP A 160 -14.54 -10.50 11.33
N GLU A 161 -14.78 -11.75 10.99
CA GLU A 161 -15.34 -12.11 9.70
C GLU A 161 -16.85 -11.88 9.70
N SER A 162 -17.28 -10.95 8.87
CA SER A 162 -18.70 -10.63 8.75
C SER A 162 -19.49 -11.59 7.87
N THR A 163 -20.80 -11.48 7.97
CA THR A 163 -21.72 -12.15 7.05
C THR A 163 -21.50 -11.69 5.61
N GLU A 164 -21.31 -10.39 5.41
CA GLU A 164 -21.09 -9.78 4.09
C GLU A 164 -19.83 -10.33 3.41
N PHE A 165 -18.71 -10.45 4.15
CA PHE A 165 -17.48 -11.06 3.59
C PHE A 165 -17.70 -12.51 3.17
N ARG A 166 -18.45 -13.29 3.96
CA ARG A 166 -18.77 -14.70 3.63
C ARG A 166 -19.63 -14.81 2.38
N GLU A 167 -20.57 -13.90 2.19
CA GLU A 167 -21.39 -13.83 0.97
C GLU A 167 -20.52 -13.58 -0.26
N TYR A 168 -19.57 -12.63 -0.19
CA TYR A 168 -18.61 -12.41 -1.27
C TYR A 168 -17.70 -13.62 -1.51
N LEU A 169 -17.31 -14.34 -0.47
CA LEU A 169 -16.49 -15.54 -0.60
C LEU A 169 -17.22 -16.64 -1.41
N GLU A 170 -18.49 -16.89 -1.11
CA GLU A 170 -19.30 -17.85 -1.86
C GLU A 170 -19.55 -17.35 -3.30
N LEU A 171 -19.86 -16.08 -3.46
CA LEU A 171 -20.09 -15.48 -4.77
C LEU A 171 -18.85 -15.57 -5.67
N ALA A 172 -17.65 -15.34 -5.11
CA ALA A 172 -16.40 -15.43 -5.87
C ALA A 172 -16.11 -16.85 -6.40
N ARG A 173 -16.56 -17.88 -5.69
CA ARG A 173 -16.42 -19.29 -6.14
C ARG A 173 -17.24 -19.56 -7.40
N VAL A 174 -18.43 -18.96 -7.48
CA VAL A 174 -19.36 -19.13 -8.62
C VAL A 174 -18.95 -18.22 -9.77
N GLU A 175 -18.80 -16.93 -9.51
CA GLU A 175 -18.59 -15.90 -10.52
C GLU A 175 -17.16 -15.86 -11.07
N LYS A 176 -16.17 -16.35 -10.30
CA LYS A 176 -14.75 -16.27 -10.71
C LYS A 176 -14.40 -14.89 -11.23
N PRO A 177 -14.51 -13.83 -10.39
CA PRO A 177 -14.55 -12.47 -10.87
C PRO A 177 -13.21 -11.96 -11.42
N LEU A 178 -13.31 -11.12 -12.46
CA LEU A 178 -12.26 -10.19 -12.83
C LEU A 178 -12.39 -8.94 -11.95
N VAL A 179 -11.43 -8.72 -11.07
CA VAL A 179 -11.38 -7.51 -10.24
C VAL A 179 -10.85 -6.34 -11.08
N VAL A 180 -11.63 -5.27 -11.15
CA VAL A 180 -11.25 -4.01 -11.77
C VAL A 180 -11.28 -2.93 -10.69
N HIS A 181 -10.17 -2.22 -10.49
CA HIS A 181 -10.10 -1.11 -9.56
C HIS A 181 -9.88 0.21 -10.28
N VAL A 182 -10.71 1.18 -9.97
CA VAL A 182 -10.63 2.56 -10.46
C VAL A 182 -10.38 3.49 -9.28
N ARG A 183 -9.38 4.36 -9.39
CA ARG A 183 -9.06 5.38 -8.37
C ARG A 183 -9.30 6.76 -8.92
N LEU A 184 -10.20 7.51 -8.31
CA LEU A 184 -10.61 8.85 -8.72
C LEU A 184 -10.40 9.89 -7.61
N GLY A 185 -11.20 9.88 -6.60
CA GLY A 185 -11.26 10.71 -5.40
C GLY A 185 -10.19 11.79 -5.26
N ASP A 186 -9.25 11.55 -4.37
CA ASP A 186 -8.13 12.45 -4.11
C ASP A 186 -7.21 12.66 -5.33
N TYR A 187 -7.18 11.72 -6.31
CA TYR A 187 -6.36 11.83 -7.52
C TYR A 187 -6.83 12.92 -8.48
N LYS A 188 -8.10 13.36 -8.40
CA LYS A 188 -8.62 14.50 -9.18
C LYS A 188 -7.87 15.82 -8.88
N ASN A 189 -7.29 15.93 -7.68
CA ASN A 189 -6.58 17.12 -7.21
C ASN A 189 -5.05 16.94 -7.17
N GLU A 190 -4.52 15.81 -7.65
CA GLU A 190 -3.11 15.45 -7.53
C GLU A 190 -2.50 15.18 -8.93
N ASP A 191 -2.02 16.23 -9.58
CA ASP A 191 -1.44 16.17 -10.94
C ASP A 191 -0.31 15.14 -11.10
N HIS A 192 0.34 14.76 -9.99
CA HIS A 192 1.47 13.83 -10.02
C HIS A 192 1.03 12.38 -10.22
N PHE A 193 -0.11 11.98 -9.71
CA PHE A 193 -0.59 10.60 -9.81
C PHE A 193 -1.23 10.33 -11.16
N GLY A 194 -2.12 11.19 -11.61
CA GLY A 194 -2.92 11.03 -12.83
C GLY A 194 -4.05 10.03 -12.65
N ILE A 195 -5.18 10.31 -13.31
CA ILE A 195 -6.31 9.39 -13.40
C ILE A 195 -6.16 8.57 -14.67
N LEU A 196 -6.20 7.24 -14.56
CA LEU A 196 -6.10 6.33 -15.68
C LEU A 196 -7.27 6.53 -16.65
N THR A 197 -6.95 6.45 -17.93
CA THR A 197 -7.92 6.77 -19.00
C THR A 197 -8.87 5.61 -19.28
N LYS A 198 -9.98 5.92 -19.96
CA LYS A 198 -10.89 4.91 -20.49
C LYS A 198 -10.17 3.92 -21.41
N THR A 199 -9.19 4.39 -22.20
CA THR A 199 -8.39 3.54 -23.09
C THR A 199 -7.63 2.49 -22.30
N TYR A 200 -7.00 2.86 -21.17
CA TYR A 200 -6.34 1.90 -20.28
C TYR A 200 -7.29 0.79 -19.83
N TYR A 201 -8.45 1.16 -19.26
CA TYR A 201 -9.40 0.18 -18.75
C TYR A 201 -9.97 -0.71 -19.87
N SER A 202 -10.31 -0.11 -21.03
CA SER A 202 -10.82 -0.88 -22.17
C SER A 202 -9.81 -1.91 -22.66
N THR A 203 -8.55 -1.50 -22.88
CA THR A 203 -7.49 -2.39 -23.35
C THR A 203 -7.17 -3.48 -22.33
N ALA A 204 -7.05 -3.11 -21.05
CA ALA A 204 -6.69 -4.05 -20.00
C ALA A 204 -7.81 -5.08 -19.73
N ILE A 205 -9.07 -4.64 -19.67
CA ILE A 205 -10.22 -5.54 -19.51
C ILE A 205 -10.32 -6.50 -20.68
N GLN A 206 -10.27 -6.00 -21.92
CA GLN A 206 -10.32 -6.85 -23.11
C GLN A 206 -9.20 -7.89 -23.11
N THR A 207 -7.96 -7.48 -22.81
CA THR A 207 -6.81 -8.40 -22.70
C THR A 207 -7.04 -9.50 -21.67
N GLN A 208 -7.71 -9.20 -20.55
CA GLN A 208 -8.07 -10.21 -19.55
C GLN A 208 -9.15 -11.16 -20.07
N LEU A 209 -10.22 -10.64 -20.68
CA LEU A 209 -11.35 -11.43 -21.19
C LEU A 209 -10.93 -12.37 -22.34
N GLU A 210 -9.97 -11.96 -23.16
CA GLU A 210 -9.38 -12.80 -24.22
C GLU A 210 -8.51 -13.93 -23.63
N SER A 211 -7.88 -13.72 -22.49
CA SER A 211 -6.95 -14.69 -21.89
C SER A 211 -7.63 -15.77 -21.04
N LYS A 212 -8.76 -15.46 -20.42
CA LYS A 212 -9.46 -16.32 -19.46
C LYS A 212 -10.94 -15.97 -19.38
N LYS A 213 -11.78 -16.97 -19.14
CA LYS A 213 -13.21 -16.74 -18.86
C LYS A 213 -13.43 -16.34 -17.39
N TYR A 214 -14.17 -15.26 -17.21
CA TYR A 214 -14.68 -14.78 -15.93
C TYR A 214 -16.20 -14.83 -15.96
N GLY A 215 -16.85 -14.99 -14.80
CA GLY A 215 -18.32 -14.97 -14.73
C GLY A 215 -18.87 -13.56 -14.51
N SER A 216 -18.04 -12.65 -13.94
CA SER A 216 -18.42 -11.26 -13.73
C SER A 216 -17.17 -10.36 -13.63
N ILE A 217 -17.39 -9.05 -13.73
CA ILE A 217 -16.42 -8.02 -13.35
C ILE A 217 -16.84 -7.48 -11.97
N TRP A 218 -15.92 -7.49 -11.01
CA TRP A 218 -16.11 -6.81 -9.73
C TRP A 218 -15.40 -5.46 -9.78
N LEU A 219 -16.20 -4.40 -9.86
CA LEU A 219 -15.69 -3.03 -9.92
C LEU A 219 -15.57 -2.44 -8.52
N PHE A 220 -14.35 -2.07 -8.14
CA PHE A 220 -14.04 -1.34 -6.92
C PHE A 220 -13.63 0.08 -7.25
N SER A 221 -14.16 1.05 -6.52
CA SER A 221 -13.76 2.45 -6.63
C SER A 221 -14.14 3.21 -5.37
N ASP A 222 -13.45 4.33 -5.14
CA ASP A 222 -13.86 5.37 -4.19
C ASP A 222 -14.98 6.28 -4.75
N GLU A 223 -15.28 6.18 -6.06
CA GLU A 223 -16.38 6.88 -6.74
C GLU A 223 -16.97 5.97 -7.81
N LEU A 224 -17.87 5.07 -7.43
CA LEU A 224 -18.37 3.98 -8.29
C LEU A 224 -19.15 4.47 -9.52
N GLU A 225 -19.95 5.52 -9.39
CA GLU A 225 -20.76 6.06 -10.51
C GLU A 225 -19.86 6.61 -11.64
N ASP A 226 -18.84 7.39 -11.27
CA ASP A 226 -17.86 7.92 -12.22
C ASP A 226 -16.97 6.80 -12.78
N ALA A 227 -16.62 5.82 -11.96
CA ALA A 227 -15.79 4.69 -12.34
C ALA A 227 -16.43 3.82 -13.43
N GLN A 228 -17.76 3.59 -13.36
CA GLN A 228 -18.49 2.86 -14.40
C GLN A 228 -18.37 3.51 -15.77
N GLN A 229 -18.27 4.85 -15.85
CA GLN A 229 -18.15 5.57 -17.11
C GLN A 229 -16.80 5.34 -17.81
N LEU A 230 -15.78 4.88 -17.06
CA LEU A 230 -14.46 4.54 -17.59
C LEU A 230 -14.40 3.13 -18.16
N LEU A 231 -15.38 2.27 -17.88
CA LEU A 231 -15.43 0.92 -18.44
C LEU A 231 -15.95 0.96 -19.90
N PRO A 232 -15.61 -0.06 -20.71
CA PRO A 232 -16.26 -0.26 -22.02
C PRO A 232 -17.77 -0.38 -21.87
N LYS A 233 -18.53 0.19 -22.82
CA LYS A 233 -20.00 0.12 -22.79
C LYS A 233 -20.55 -1.22 -23.28
N ASP A 234 -19.81 -1.89 -24.16
CA ASP A 234 -20.24 -3.10 -24.87
C ASP A 234 -19.58 -4.35 -24.24
N LEU A 235 -19.68 -4.46 -22.90
CA LEU A 235 -19.20 -5.64 -22.19
C LEU A 235 -20.28 -6.72 -22.18
N ASP A 236 -19.96 -7.89 -22.75
CA ASP A 236 -20.80 -9.10 -22.69
C ASP A 236 -20.53 -9.90 -21.40
N ILE A 237 -20.49 -9.19 -20.27
CA ILE A 237 -20.25 -9.74 -18.92
C ILE A 237 -20.88 -8.83 -17.88
N GLU A 238 -21.48 -9.40 -16.84
CA GLU A 238 -22.06 -8.64 -15.73
C GLU A 238 -20.98 -7.81 -15.00
N VAL A 239 -21.29 -6.55 -14.72
CA VAL A 239 -20.46 -5.67 -13.88
C VAL A 239 -21.14 -5.46 -12.55
N ARG A 240 -20.52 -5.98 -11.49
CA ARG A 240 -20.95 -5.80 -10.11
C ARG A 240 -20.13 -4.72 -9.42
N CYS A 241 -20.79 -3.65 -9.00
CA CYS A 241 -20.16 -2.62 -8.17
C CYS A 241 -20.01 -3.12 -6.74
N ILE A 242 -18.77 -3.11 -6.24
CA ILE A 242 -18.48 -3.48 -4.87
C ILE A 242 -18.27 -2.20 -4.07
N HIS A 243 -19.20 -1.92 -3.17
CA HIS A 243 -19.09 -0.83 -2.21
C HIS A 243 -18.01 -1.12 -1.15
N GLU A 244 -17.67 -0.12 -0.35
CA GLU A 244 -16.79 -0.35 0.79
C GLU A 244 -17.44 -1.34 1.75
N VAL A 245 -16.82 -2.51 1.90
CA VAL A 245 -17.35 -3.61 2.71
C VAL A 245 -17.25 -3.22 4.17
N GLU A 246 -18.39 -3.17 4.87
CA GLU A 246 -18.48 -2.84 6.31
C GLU A 246 -17.82 -1.53 6.73
N ASP A 247 -17.80 -0.54 5.85
CA ASP A 247 -17.06 0.71 6.07
C ASP A 247 -15.60 0.43 6.49
N SER A 248 -15.00 -0.62 5.95
CA SER A 248 -13.68 -1.12 6.32
C SER A 248 -12.78 -1.35 5.10
N ALA A 249 -11.72 -0.57 5.01
CA ALA A 249 -10.69 -0.77 3.97
C ALA A 249 -10.06 -2.17 4.07
N ALA A 250 -9.93 -2.74 5.26
CA ALA A 250 -9.39 -4.08 5.44
C ALA A 250 -10.35 -5.17 4.92
N ALA A 251 -11.65 -5.06 5.22
CA ALA A 251 -12.66 -5.98 4.71
C ALA A 251 -12.77 -5.89 3.18
N THR A 252 -12.81 -4.66 2.64
CA THR A 252 -12.81 -4.43 1.19
C THR A 252 -11.57 -5.02 0.51
N LEU A 253 -10.38 -4.90 1.13
CA LEU A 253 -9.17 -5.52 0.61
C LEU A 253 -9.27 -7.05 0.62
N GLN A 254 -9.83 -7.66 1.66
CA GLN A 254 -10.04 -9.11 1.73
C GLN A 254 -10.99 -9.60 0.63
N VAL A 255 -12.06 -8.87 0.34
CA VAL A 255 -12.95 -9.18 -0.80
C VAL A 255 -12.20 -9.02 -2.12
N MET A 256 -11.39 -7.96 -2.29
CA MET A 256 -10.58 -7.77 -3.50
C MET A 256 -9.60 -8.93 -3.75
N ARG A 257 -9.04 -9.56 -2.71
CA ARG A 257 -8.14 -10.72 -2.82
C ARG A 257 -8.80 -11.97 -3.44
N LEU A 258 -10.13 -12.01 -3.51
CA LEU A 258 -10.90 -13.13 -4.08
C LEU A 258 -10.87 -13.17 -5.61
N GLY A 259 -10.30 -12.16 -6.27
CA GLY A 259 -10.23 -12.04 -7.73
C GLY A 259 -9.54 -13.23 -8.40
N HIS A 260 -10.08 -13.62 -9.55
CA HIS A 260 -9.50 -14.62 -10.44
C HIS A 260 -8.60 -14.00 -11.54
N GLY A 261 -8.61 -12.70 -11.66
CA GLY A 261 -7.74 -11.84 -12.46
C GLY A 261 -7.91 -10.39 -12.00
N TYR A 262 -6.99 -9.52 -12.40
CA TYR A 262 -6.94 -8.15 -11.92
C TYR A 262 -6.60 -7.15 -13.02
N VAL A 263 -7.33 -6.04 -13.05
CA VAL A 263 -6.98 -4.78 -13.71
C VAL A 263 -6.89 -3.73 -12.62
N ILE A 264 -5.68 -3.32 -12.26
CA ILE A 264 -5.48 -2.43 -11.11
C ILE A 264 -5.27 -0.98 -11.53
N ALA A 265 -5.71 -0.04 -10.68
CA ALA A 265 -5.31 1.34 -10.78
C ALA A 265 -3.86 1.54 -10.28
N ASN A 266 -3.33 2.75 -10.47
CA ASN A 266 -2.06 3.22 -9.89
C ASN A 266 -2.18 3.49 -8.37
N SER A 267 -2.83 2.59 -7.66
CA SER A 267 -3.15 2.66 -6.23
C SER A 267 -2.50 1.53 -5.44
N THR A 268 -1.85 1.88 -4.33
CA THR A 268 -1.28 0.88 -3.41
C THR A 268 -2.32 -0.06 -2.84
N PHE A 269 -3.58 0.35 -2.77
CA PHE A 269 -4.68 -0.48 -2.29
C PHE A 269 -4.93 -1.67 -3.23
N SER A 270 -5.20 -1.40 -4.52
CA SER A 270 -5.40 -2.48 -5.49
C SER A 270 -4.13 -3.26 -5.80
N TRP A 271 -2.96 -2.64 -5.65
CA TRP A 271 -1.69 -3.36 -5.71
C TRP A 271 -1.67 -4.51 -4.69
N TRP A 272 -2.05 -4.21 -3.43
CA TRP A 272 -2.10 -5.24 -2.38
C TRP A 272 -3.21 -6.26 -2.59
N GLY A 273 -4.38 -5.86 -3.07
CA GLY A 273 -5.46 -6.78 -3.42
C GLY A 273 -5.00 -7.84 -4.43
N ALA A 274 -4.29 -7.43 -5.48
CA ALA A 274 -3.73 -8.31 -6.47
C ALA A 274 -2.52 -9.12 -5.96
N PHE A 275 -1.59 -8.47 -5.23
CA PHE A 275 -0.37 -9.12 -4.73
C PHE A 275 -0.66 -10.22 -3.69
N LEU A 276 -1.66 -10.02 -2.85
CA LEU A 276 -2.12 -10.99 -1.86
C LEU A 276 -3.28 -11.85 -2.36
N SER A 277 -3.51 -11.93 -3.68
CA SER A 277 -4.54 -12.78 -4.26
C SER A 277 -4.49 -14.19 -3.69
N LEU A 278 -5.66 -14.74 -3.37
CA LEU A 278 -5.80 -16.13 -2.94
C LEU A 278 -5.60 -17.13 -4.11
N ARG A 279 -5.49 -16.63 -5.34
CA ARG A 279 -5.31 -17.40 -6.57
C ARG A 279 -3.91 -17.22 -7.13
N LYS A 280 -3.10 -18.27 -7.10
CA LYS A 280 -1.73 -18.26 -7.64
C LYS A 280 -1.68 -18.09 -9.16
N ASP A 281 -2.76 -18.43 -9.86
CA ASP A 281 -2.92 -18.33 -11.31
C ASP A 281 -3.59 -17.03 -11.77
N ALA A 282 -3.85 -16.10 -10.84
CA ALA A 282 -4.46 -14.82 -11.17
C ALA A 282 -3.50 -13.94 -11.97
N ARG A 283 -3.90 -13.60 -13.20
CA ARG A 283 -3.16 -12.64 -14.03
C ARG A 283 -3.46 -11.22 -13.57
N VAL A 284 -2.42 -10.39 -13.48
CA VAL A 284 -2.54 -8.99 -13.08
C VAL A 284 -2.10 -8.08 -14.24
N ILE A 285 -2.92 -7.08 -14.55
CA ILE A 285 -2.57 -5.99 -15.46
C ILE A 285 -2.45 -4.70 -14.65
N ALA A 286 -1.27 -4.07 -14.74
CA ALA A 286 -0.93 -2.82 -14.05
C ALA A 286 -0.61 -1.71 -15.05
N PRO A 287 -0.89 -0.42 -14.71
CA PRO A 287 -0.62 0.70 -15.61
C PRO A 287 0.88 0.96 -15.81
N SER A 288 1.24 1.48 -16.98
CA SER A 288 2.59 1.92 -17.33
C SER A 288 2.53 3.27 -18.07
N PRO A 289 3.17 4.34 -17.56
CA PRO A 289 3.85 4.41 -16.26
C PRO A 289 2.89 4.37 -15.08
N TRP A 290 3.41 4.16 -13.85
CA TRP A 290 2.60 4.14 -12.63
C TRP A 290 2.11 5.53 -12.22
N PHE A 291 2.91 6.56 -12.42
CA PHE A 291 2.57 7.96 -12.17
C PHE A 291 2.65 8.79 -13.44
N ARG A 292 1.76 9.77 -13.59
CA ARG A 292 1.73 10.67 -14.75
C ARG A 292 2.96 11.60 -14.81
N ASN A 293 3.23 12.31 -13.72
CA ASN A 293 4.25 13.37 -13.65
C ASN A 293 5.32 13.10 -12.59
N SER A 294 5.52 11.84 -12.21
CA SER A 294 6.56 11.44 -11.26
C SER A 294 7.26 10.17 -11.73
N PRO A 295 8.53 9.97 -11.37
CA PRO A 295 9.20 8.72 -11.65
C PRO A 295 8.48 7.54 -11.02
N GLU A 296 8.38 6.44 -11.74
CA GLU A 296 7.85 5.19 -11.20
C GLU A 296 8.72 4.73 -10.02
N PRO A 297 8.10 4.27 -8.91
CA PRO A 297 8.86 3.73 -7.79
C PRO A 297 9.68 2.52 -8.21
N ALA A 298 10.99 2.53 -7.88
CA ALA A 298 11.87 1.43 -8.24
C ALA A 298 11.36 0.10 -7.68
N GLN A 299 11.22 -0.89 -8.56
CA GLN A 299 10.79 -2.24 -8.18
C GLN A 299 9.44 -2.28 -7.44
N LEU A 300 8.51 -1.42 -7.85
CA LEU A 300 7.14 -1.46 -7.34
C LEU A 300 6.36 -2.63 -7.94
N ILE A 301 6.42 -2.80 -9.26
CA ILE A 301 5.60 -3.76 -9.98
C ILE A 301 6.35 -5.11 -10.07
N PRO A 302 5.75 -6.22 -9.63
CA PRO A 302 6.27 -7.56 -9.82
C PRO A 302 6.55 -7.86 -11.30
N LEU A 303 7.60 -8.65 -11.56
CA LEU A 303 8.09 -8.89 -12.93
C LEU A 303 7.13 -9.75 -13.78
N ASP A 304 6.29 -10.51 -13.13
CA ASP A 304 5.29 -11.39 -13.74
C ASP A 304 3.96 -10.67 -14.06
N TRP A 305 3.81 -9.40 -13.61
CA TRP A 305 2.62 -8.60 -13.93
C TRP A 305 2.72 -8.01 -15.34
N THR A 306 1.61 -8.09 -16.08
CA THR A 306 1.51 -7.46 -17.40
C THR A 306 1.38 -5.95 -17.25
N ARG A 307 2.08 -5.19 -18.11
CA ARG A 307 2.00 -3.73 -18.13
C ARG A 307 1.13 -3.28 -19.30
N CYS A 308 0.23 -2.33 -19.04
CA CYS A 308 -0.65 -1.72 -20.05
C CYS A 308 -0.45 -0.21 -20.01
N ASP A 309 -0.45 0.44 -21.19
CA ASP A 309 -0.31 1.89 -21.32
C ASP A 309 -1.38 2.61 -20.49
N ALA A 310 -0.96 3.50 -19.63
CA ALA A 310 -1.84 4.28 -18.75
C ALA A 310 -2.71 5.31 -19.51
N GLY A 311 -2.30 5.66 -20.71
CA GLY A 311 -3.05 6.54 -21.63
C GLY A 311 -2.87 8.04 -21.39
N TRP A 312 -1.77 8.46 -20.73
CA TRP A 312 -1.42 9.88 -20.52
C TRP A 312 -0.04 10.26 -21.06
#